data_d15c150a4e16666c116eef04ecc276d3
#
_entry.id   d15c150a4e16666c116eef04ecc276d3
#
_cell.length_a   1.000
_cell.length_b   1.000
_cell.length_c   1.000
_cell.angle_alpha   90.00
_cell.angle_beta   90.00
_cell.angle_gamma   90.00
#
_symmetry.space_group_name_H-M   'P 1'
#
loop_
_entity.id
_entity.type
_entity.pdbx_description
1 polymer ?
#
loop_
_entity_poly.entity_id
_entity_poly.type
_entity_poly.pdbx_seq_one_letter_code
_entity_poly.pdbx_strand_id
1 'polypeptide(L)'
;MCLFIIACLISLFSFSLSSCRQEVQKTNVAYVDFPRTIELKAMVIPQDSILFRYPFRVHVQGDKVVVMDLHATEYFFHAFRYPDFQYLTSFGKRGDAPEEILSAENFRWNGQFLWTLDSNKSELTRFGFASSSDSLLSLEVVSLDEELLRALDFVQYDDSTFIIPDYSGDSRFCLVSRQGKLLRKVGNIPTTNEDALESARPALAQAWRSFIDYNPHNGILVAATQLGEVLEIYNLKDSTHIACIGPNGEPEFQISQGYGIPTGIMGFSDVQVTDTAIYVVFQGRAFKDIAQKARQGINLPDGGKYIYVFSLEAKPLRKYVLDHYVHGISVDEQKSIIIATDVNKDEPILEYSINCM
;
A
#
# COMPACT_ATOMS: atom_id res chain seq x y z
N MET A 1 62.48 13.71 -55.86
CA MET A 1 61.26 12.87 -55.89
C MET A 1 61.03 12.43 -54.48
N CYS A 2 60.37 13.30 -53.69
CA CYS A 2 60.11 13.03 -52.24
C CYS A 2 58.64 12.62 -52.05
N LEU A 3 58.41 11.43 -51.52
CA LEU A 3 57.12 10.97 -51.06
C LEU A 3 56.89 11.55 -49.67
N PHE A 4 55.84 12.34 -49.50
CA PHE A 4 55.30 12.74 -48.20
C PHE A 4 54.30 11.68 -47.75
N ILE A 5 54.58 10.99 -46.61
CA ILE A 5 53.67 10.14 -45.92
C ILE A 5 52.95 10.99 -44.88
N ILE A 6 51.63 11.23 -45.09
CA ILE A 6 50.76 11.85 -44.11
C ILE A 6 50.19 10.75 -43.20
N ALA A 7 50.67 10.72 -41.95
CA ALA A 7 50.08 9.84 -40.90
C ALA A 7 48.87 10.57 -40.32
N CYS A 8 47.66 10.04 -40.59
CA CYS A 8 46.43 10.46 -39.91
C CYS A 8 46.37 9.82 -38.52
N LEU A 9 46.57 10.60 -37.47
CA LEU A 9 46.29 10.22 -36.09
C LEU A 9 44.77 10.31 -35.87
N ILE A 10 44.11 9.15 -35.89
CA ILE A 10 42.71 9.02 -35.43
C ILE A 10 42.75 8.88 -33.91
N SER A 11 42.49 10.01 -33.19
CA SER A 11 42.27 9.96 -31.77
C SER A 11 40.87 9.38 -31.49
N LEU A 12 40.82 8.14 -31.06
CA LEU A 12 39.65 7.51 -30.51
C LEU A 12 39.30 8.19 -29.15
N PHE A 13 38.38 9.14 -29.19
CA PHE A 13 37.73 9.65 -28.00
C PHE A 13 36.75 8.56 -27.50
N SER A 14 37.24 7.73 -26.58
CA SER A 14 36.41 6.84 -25.83
C SER A 14 35.53 7.64 -24.87
N PHE A 15 34.33 7.99 -25.31
CA PHE A 15 33.29 8.44 -24.41
C PHE A 15 32.91 7.28 -23.50
N SER A 16 33.53 7.18 -22.33
CA SER A 16 33.04 6.38 -21.22
C SER A 16 31.73 7.02 -20.78
N LEU A 17 30.61 6.46 -21.22
CA LEU A 17 29.30 6.68 -20.62
C LEU A 17 29.35 6.13 -19.19
N SER A 18 29.85 6.92 -18.27
CA SER A 18 29.62 6.69 -16.85
C SER A 18 28.13 6.88 -16.63
N SER A 19 27.38 5.81 -16.72
CA SER A 19 26.05 5.73 -16.16
C SER A 19 26.22 6.01 -14.66
N CYS A 20 26.03 7.25 -14.23
CA CYS A 20 25.85 7.58 -12.83
C CYS A 20 24.61 6.80 -12.37
N ARG A 21 24.81 5.59 -11.87
CA ARG A 21 23.85 4.95 -10.98
C ARG A 21 23.83 5.84 -9.73
N GLN A 22 22.83 6.69 -9.63
CA GLN A 22 22.58 7.46 -8.42
C GLN A 22 22.32 6.43 -7.32
N GLU A 23 23.32 6.20 -6.45
CA GLU A 23 23.15 5.32 -5.30
C GLU A 23 22.08 5.91 -4.41
N VAL A 24 21.03 5.13 -4.15
CA VAL A 24 19.99 5.51 -3.20
C VAL A 24 20.64 5.64 -1.83
N GLN A 25 20.61 6.85 -1.27
CA GLN A 25 21.14 7.09 0.07
C GLN A 25 20.21 6.41 1.08
N LYS A 26 20.65 5.29 1.64
CA LYS A 26 19.90 4.52 2.63
C LYS A 26 20.23 4.99 4.04
N THR A 27 19.19 5.19 4.85
CA THR A 27 19.32 5.52 6.27
C THR A 27 18.36 4.66 7.09
N ASN A 28 18.87 3.98 8.08
CA ASN A 28 18.04 3.27 9.06
C ASN A 28 17.85 4.17 10.27
N VAL A 29 16.62 4.38 10.68
CA VAL A 29 16.27 5.10 11.90
C VAL A 29 15.39 4.22 12.79
N ALA A 30 15.51 4.40 14.10
CA ALA A 30 14.65 3.70 15.05
C ALA A 30 13.86 4.71 15.86
N TYR A 31 12.66 4.34 16.27
CA TYR A 31 11.87 5.09 17.24
C TYR A 31 11.43 4.18 18.38
N VAL A 32 11.15 4.76 19.52
CA VAL A 32 10.73 4.02 20.71
C VAL A 32 9.26 4.29 21.03
N ASP A 33 8.83 5.55 20.94
CA ASP A 33 7.46 5.99 21.22
C ASP A 33 7.17 7.31 20.49
N PHE A 34 5.95 7.77 20.63
CA PHE A 34 5.44 9.02 20.04
C PHE A 34 5.40 10.14 21.08
N PRO A 35 5.78 11.39 20.72
CA PRO A 35 5.80 12.51 21.65
C PRO A 35 4.39 12.89 22.14
N ARG A 36 3.35 12.48 21.45
CA ARG A 36 1.95 12.72 21.82
C ARG A 36 1.12 11.47 21.60
N THR A 37 0.26 11.14 22.56
CA THR A 37 -0.78 10.12 22.46
C THR A 37 -2.15 10.79 22.65
N ILE A 38 -3.07 10.57 21.73
CA ILE A 38 -4.39 11.21 21.69
C ILE A 38 -5.44 10.12 21.52
N GLU A 39 -6.42 10.07 22.41
CA GLU A 39 -7.58 9.20 22.28
C GLU A 39 -8.59 9.82 21.34
N LEU A 40 -9.06 9.05 20.36
CA LEU A 40 -10.10 9.46 19.43
C LEU A 40 -11.35 8.62 19.65
N LYS A 41 -12.51 9.28 19.49
CA LYS A 41 -13.81 8.62 19.51
C LYS A 41 -14.48 8.75 18.16
N ALA A 42 -14.97 7.63 17.66
CA ALA A 42 -15.65 7.56 16.38
C ALA A 42 -17.06 8.17 16.45
N MET A 43 -17.43 8.85 15.39
CA MET A 43 -18.80 9.01 14.98
C MET A 43 -19.12 7.91 13.97
N VAL A 44 -20.12 7.09 14.27
CA VAL A 44 -20.58 6.03 13.35
C VAL A 44 -21.41 6.68 12.24
N ILE A 45 -21.13 6.34 10.99
CA ILE A 45 -21.87 6.78 9.82
C ILE A 45 -22.83 5.66 9.40
N PRO A 46 -24.15 5.79 9.62
CA PRO A 46 -25.10 4.74 9.29
C PRO A 46 -25.17 4.44 7.79
N GLN A 47 -25.34 3.17 7.44
CA GLN A 47 -25.48 2.70 6.07
C GLN A 47 -26.64 1.73 5.92
N ASP A 48 -27.79 2.22 5.47
CA ASP A 48 -29.00 1.40 5.27
C ASP A 48 -29.05 0.76 3.87
N SER A 49 -28.20 1.20 2.94
CA SER A 49 -28.28 0.82 1.51
C SER A 49 -27.45 -0.42 1.18
N ILE A 50 -26.40 -0.71 1.93
CA ILE A 50 -25.44 -1.79 1.69
C ILE A 50 -25.18 -2.57 2.97
N LEU A 51 -25.34 -3.89 2.89
CA LEU A 51 -24.88 -4.80 3.92
C LEU A 51 -23.45 -5.22 3.62
N PHE A 52 -22.50 -4.62 4.31
CA PHE A 52 -21.07 -4.97 4.21
C PHE A 52 -20.80 -6.32 4.88
N ARG A 53 -19.86 -7.07 4.29
CA ARG A 53 -19.38 -8.35 4.85
C ARG A 53 -17.97 -8.24 5.41
N TYR A 54 -17.08 -7.52 4.71
CA TYR A 54 -15.73 -7.27 5.15
C TYR A 54 -15.20 -5.97 4.50
N PRO A 55 -15.64 -4.80 4.98
CA PRO A 55 -15.26 -3.48 4.44
C PRO A 55 -13.80 -3.17 4.74
N PHE A 56 -12.92 -3.62 3.85
CA PHE A 56 -11.47 -3.68 4.06
C PHE A 56 -10.78 -2.33 3.86
N ARG A 57 -11.21 -1.56 2.88
CA ARG A 57 -10.60 -0.27 2.50
C ARG A 57 -11.68 0.78 2.29
N VAL A 58 -11.32 2.02 2.62
CA VAL A 58 -12.10 3.20 2.26
C VAL A 58 -11.18 4.27 1.70
N HIS A 59 -11.64 4.98 0.68
CA HIS A 59 -10.89 6.12 0.16
C HIS A 59 -11.84 7.23 -0.30
N VAL A 60 -11.59 8.47 0.16
CA VAL A 60 -12.32 9.68 -0.21
C VAL A 60 -11.54 10.43 -1.29
N GLN A 61 -12.22 10.80 -2.38
CA GLN A 61 -11.65 11.63 -3.44
C GLN A 61 -12.70 12.67 -3.88
N GLY A 62 -12.45 13.93 -3.58
CA GLY A 62 -13.38 15.02 -3.86
C GLY A 62 -14.73 14.84 -3.15
N ASP A 63 -15.80 14.67 -3.92
CA ASP A 63 -17.16 14.43 -3.43
C ASP A 63 -17.58 12.95 -3.46
N LYS A 64 -16.64 12.04 -3.61
CA LYS A 64 -16.88 10.59 -3.70
C LYS A 64 -16.15 9.83 -2.59
N VAL A 65 -16.80 8.78 -2.10
CA VAL A 65 -16.21 7.77 -1.23
C VAL A 65 -16.36 6.42 -1.91
N VAL A 66 -15.31 5.62 -1.92
CA VAL A 66 -15.39 4.21 -2.32
C VAL A 66 -14.99 3.35 -1.13
N VAL A 67 -15.80 2.34 -0.84
CA VAL A 67 -15.52 1.29 0.14
C VAL A 67 -15.34 -0.03 -0.60
N MET A 68 -14.25 -0.73 -0.31
CA MET A 68 -13.96 -2.06 -0.83
C MET A 68 -14.41 -3.10 0.19
N ASP A 69 -15.28 -4.01 -0.23
CA ASP A 69 -15.78 -5.13 0.58
C ASP A 69 -15.21 -6.45 0.04
N LEU A 70 -14.19 -6.98 0.71
CA LEU A 70 -13.47 -8.18 0.26
C LEU A 70 -14.33 -9.44 0.20
N HIS A 71 -15.32 -9.58 1.06
CA HIS A 71 -16.16 -10.75 1.16
C HIS A 71 -17.57 -10.55 0.57
N ALA A 72 -17.78 -9.43 -0.12
CA ALA A 72 -19.03 -9.19 -0.84
C ALA A 72 -19.35 -10.31 -1.83
N THR A 73 -20.62 -10.62 -1.97
CA THR A 73 -21.06 -11.73 -2.83
C THR A 73 -21.26 -11.36 -4.28
N GLU A 74 -21.53 -10.08 -4.55
CA GLU A 74 -21.89 -9.60 -5.89
C GLU A 74 -20.91 -8.57 -6.43
N TYR A 75 -20.59 -7.53 -5.66
CA TYR A 75 -19.70 -6.44 -6.07
C TYR A 75 -18.65 -6.16 -4.99
N PHE A 76 -17.41 -6.02 -5.37
CA PHE A 76 -16.32 -5.71 -4.44
C PHE A 76 -16.28 -4.25 -3.99
N PHE A 77 -16.88 -3.33 -4.73
CA PHE A 77 -16.76 -1.90 -4.45
C PHE A 77 -18.11 -1.22 -4.40
N HIS A 78 -18.27 -0.32 -3.42
CA HIS A 78 -19.48 0.48 -3.22
C HIS A 78 -19.09 1.94 -3.17
N ALA A 79 -19.72 2.76 -4.03
CA ALA A 79 -19.49 4.19 -4.12
C ALA A 79 -20.61 4.98 -3.44
N PHE A 80 -20.22 6.02 -2.73
CA PHE A 80 -21.11 6.94 -2.01
C PHE A 80 -20.74 8.38 -2.35
N ARG A 81 -21.68 9.30 -2.17
CA ARG A 81 -21.43 10.73 -2.18
C ARG A 81 -20.82 11.15 -0.84
N TYR A 82 -19.84 12.03 -0.88
CA TYR A 82 -19.25 12.62 0.32
C TYR A 82 -19.72 14.08 0.46
N PRO A 83 -20.08 14.59 1.68
CA PRO A 83 -19.88 13.94 2.98
C PRO A 83 -21.09 13.17 3.53
N ASP A 84 -22.22 13.17 2.86
CA ASP A 84 -23.50 12.64 3.37
C ASP A 84 -23.61 11.11 3.27
N PHE A 85 -22.64 10.45 2.65
CA PHE A 85 -22.57 9.00 2.42
C PHE A 85 -23.82 8.42 1.75
N GLN A 86 -24.49 9.22 0.92
CA GLN A 86 -25.58 8.73 0.11
C GLN A 86 -25.03 7.70 -0.91
N TYR A 87 -25.61 6.51 -0.91
CA TYR A 87 -25.25 5.46 -1.86
C TYR A 87 -25.46 5.90 -3.30
N LEU A 88 -24.49 5.64 -4.17
CA LEU A 88 -24.52 5.94 -5.59
C LEU A 88 -24.62 4.67 -6.42
N THR A 89 -23.65 3.76 -6.28
CA THR A 89 -23.59 2.54 -7.10
C THR A 89 -22.65 1.51 -6.50
N SER A 90 -22.80 0.25 -6.95
CA SER A 90 -21.81 -0.81 -6.74
C SER A 90 -21.17 -1.19 -8.07
N PHE A 91 -19.89 -1.55 -8.06
CA PHE A 91 -19.12 -1.89 -9.26
C PHE A 91 -18.03 -2.92 -8.94
N GLY A 92 -17.32 -3.39 -9.97
CA GLY A 92 -16.36 -4.48 -9.80
C GLY A 92 -17.07 -5.77 -9.45
N LYS A 93 -17.96 -6.24 -10.36
CA LYS A 93 -18.76 -7.46 -10.17
C LYS A 93 -17.85 -8.66 -9.93
N ARG A 94 -18.20 -9.46 -8.94
CA ARG A 94 -17.46 -10.67 -8.59
C ARG A 94 -17.72 -11.79 -9.59
N GLY A 95 -16.66 -12.38 -10.15
CA GLY A 95 -16.74 -13.50 -11.05
C GLY A 95 -15.51 -13.66 -11.93
N ASP A 96 -15.58 -14.62 -12.86
CA ASP A 96 -14.47 -15.01 -13.74
C ASP A 96 -14.64 -14.55 -15.19
N ALA A 97 -15.77 -13.90 -15.53
CA ALA A 97 -15.98 -13.34 -16.87
C ALA A 97 -14.99 -12.17 -17.14
N PRO A 98 -14.76 -11.80 -18.42
CA PRO A 98 -13.75 -10.80 -18.80
C PRO A 98 -13.86 -9.44 -18.09
N GLU A 99 -15.06 -8.99 -17.76
CA GLU A 99 -15.30 -7.71 -17.09
C GLU A 99 -15.55 -7.84 -15.57
N GLU A 100 -15.44 -9.06 -15.03
CA GLU A 100 -15.64 -9.36 -13.63
C GLU A 100 -14.29 -9.44 -12.92
N ILE A 101 -14.30 -9.27 -11.60
CA ILE A 101 -13.12 -9.34 -10.72
C ILE A 101 -13.19 -10.65 -9.93
N LEU A 102 -12.12 -11.44 -9.98
CA LEU A 102 -12.06 -12.72 -9.28
C LEU A 102 -11.56 -12.55 -7.84
N SER A 103 -10.55 -11.70 -7.63
CA SER A 103 -9.93 -11.44 -6.33
C SER A 103 -9.45 -10.00 -6.22
N ALA A 104 -10.30 -9.11 -5.71
CA ALA A 104 -9.90 -7.73 -5.46
C ALA A 104 -8.89 -7.65 -4.31
N GLU A 105 -7.75 -7.00 -4.52
CA GLU A 105 -6.70 -6.83 -3.49
C GLU A 105 -6.61 -5.39 -2.99
N ASN A 106 -6.65 -4.42 -3.90
CA ASN A 106 -6.60 -3.01 -3.56
C ASN A 106 -7.19 -2.15 -4.68
N PHE A 107 -7.43 -0.88 -4.36
CA PHE A 107 -7.84 0.13 -5.32
C PHE A 107 -7.16 1.46 -5.03
N ARG A 108 -7.00 2.30 -6.07
CA ARG A 108 -6.36 3.62 -5.99
C ARG A 108 -7.06 4.64 -6.87
N TRP A 109 -7.26 5.83 -6.35
CA TRP A 109 -7.67 6.96 -7.16
C TRP A 109 -6.49 7.54 -7.94
N ASN A 110 -6.74 7.93 -9.19
CA ASN A 110 -5.88 8.81 -9.98
C ASN A 110 -6.74 9.86 -10.67
N GLY A 111 -6.72 11.07 -10.16
CA GLY A 111 -7.63 12.12 -10.60
C GLY A 111 -9.09 11.69 -10.45
N GLN A 112 -9.82 11.65 -11.57
CA GLN A 112 -11.23 11.22 -11.61
C GLN A 112 -11.42 9.71 -11.86
N PHE A 113 -10.33 8.96 -12.06
CA PHE A 113 -10.37 7.53 -12.34
C PHE A 113 -9.98 6.72 -11.11
N LEU A 114 -10.51 5.52 -11.06
CA LEU A 114 -10.21 4.56 -10.02
C LEU A 114 -9.62 3.30 -10.66
N TRP A 115 -8.45 2.90 -10.19
CA TRP A 115 -7.81 1.65 -10.55
C TRP A 115 -8.06 0.58 -9.49
N THR A 116 -8.31 -0.65 -9.91
CA THR A 116 -8.44 -1.81 -9.03
C THR A 116 -7.45 -2.89 -9.46
N LEU A 117 -6.98 -3.69 -8.52
CA LEU A 117 -6.11 -4.82 -8.76
C LEU A 117 -6.86 -6.13 -8.50
N ASP A 118 -6.87 -7.01 -9.49
CA ASP A 118 -7.26 -8.41 -9.38
C ASP A 118 -5.99 -9.28 -9.35
N SER A 119 -5.67 -9.85 -8.18
CA SER A 119 -4.45 -10.63 -8.02
C SER A 119 -4.51 -12.02 -8.67
N ASN A 120 -5.71 -12.59 -8.82
CA ASN A 120 -5.86 -13.92 -9.40
C ASN A 120 -5.88 -13.89 -10.93
N LYS A 121 -6.41 -12.83 -11.53
CA LYS A 121 -6.32 -12.58 -12.97
C LYS A 121 -5.02 -11.88 -13.38
N SER A 122 -4.26 -11.35 -12.41
CA SER A 122 -3.11 -10.47 -12.66
C SER A 122 -3.48 -9.30 -13.56
N GLU A 123 -4.53 -8.57 -13.19
CA GLU A 123 -5.09 -7.48 -13.98
C GLU A 123 -5.29 -6.20 -13.15
N LEU A 124 -5.02 -5.07 -13.80
CA LEU A 124 -5.44 -3.76 -13.33
C LEU A 124 -6.62 -3.28 -14.17
N THR A 125 -7.74 -2.94 -13.52
CA THR A 125 -8.93 -2.39 -14.19
C THR A 125 -9.13 -0.95 -13.82
N ARG A 126 -9.30 -0.08 -14.82
CA ARG A 126 -9.63 1.33 -14.64
C ARG A 126 -11.12 1.56 -14.77
N PHE A 127 -11.69 2.18 -13.75
CA PHE A 127 -13.08 2.63 -13.73
C PHE A 127 -13.19 4.15 -13.83
N GLY A 128 -14.30 4.63 -14.35
CA GLY A 128 -14.66 6.05 -14.36
C GLY A 128 -16.17 6.23 -14.23
N PHE A 129 -16.59 7.34 -13.63
CA PHE A 129 -18.02 7.68 -13.58
C PHE A 129 -18.54 8.02 -14.95
N ALA A 130 -19.72 7.50 -15.28
CA ALA A 130 -20.42 7.83 -16.52
C ALA A 130 -20.86 9.30 -16.49
N SER A 131 -20.74 9.99 -17.63
CA SER A 131 -21.05 11.44 -17.72
C SER A 131 -22.51 11.79 -17.41
N SER A 132 -23.43 10.83 -17.49
CA SER A 132 -24.88 11.03 -17.35
C SER A 132 -25.50 10.32 -16.15
N SER A 133 -24.71 9.61 -15.35
CA SER A 133 -25.21 8.84 -14.19
C SER A 133 -24.10 8.65 -13.13
N ASP A 134 -24.51 8.27 -11.92
CA ASP A 134 -23.57 7.94 -10.83
C ASP A 134 -22.95 6.52 -10.98
N SER A 135 -23.16 5.81 -12.10
CA SER A 135 -22.59 4.49 -12.36
C SER A 135 -21.10 4.58 -12.72
N LEU A 136 -20.30 3.63 -12.22
CA LEU A 136 -18.92 3.43 -12.67
C LEU A 136 -18.85 2.37 -13.76
N LEU A 137 -18.16 2.71 -14.85
CA LEU A 137 -17.94 1.84 -15.99
C LEU A 137 -16.48 1.41 -16.04
N SER A 138 -16.22 0.14 -16.38
CA SER A 138 -14.90 -0.33 -16.77
C SER A 138 -14.49 0.34 -18.09
N LEU A 139 -13.37 1.05 -18.06
CA LEU A 139 -12.85 1.80 -19.21
C LEU A 139 -11.65 1.10 -19.86
N GLU A 140 -10.90 0.34 -19.09
CA GLU A 140 -9.66 -0.28 -19.52
C GLU A 140 -9.31 -1.43 -18.59
N VAL A 141 -8.83 -2.54 -19.17
CA VAL A 141 -8.27 -3.68 -18.45
C VAL A 141 -6.83 -3.87 -18.94
N VAL A 142 -5.90 -3.99 -18.03
CA VAL A 142 -4.47 -4.14 -18.29
C VAL A 142 -4.00 -5.44 -17.66
N SER A 143 -3.64 -6.42 -18.49
CA SER A 143 -3.02 -7.65 -18.02
C SER A 143 -1.56 -7.40 -17.62
N LEU A 144 -1.19 -7.83 -16.43
CA LEU A 144 0.16 -7.67 -15.89
C LEU A 144 1.09 -8.74 -16.45
N ASP A 145 2.37 -8.40 -16.54
CA ASP A 145 3.43 -9.30 -17.02
C ASP A 145 3.53 -10.56 -16.16
N GLU A 146 3.73 -11.71 -16.79
CA GLU A 146 3.85 -13.02 -16.12
C GLU A 146 5.05 -13.11 -15.14
N GLU A 147 6.04 -12.23 -15.30
CA GLU A 147 7.16 -12.12 -14.36
C GLU A 147 6.78 -11.47 -13.03
N LEU A 148 5.60 -10.84 -12.95
CA LEU A 148 5.08 -10.24 -11.72
C LEU A 148 4.42 -11.33 -10.87
N LEU A 149 5.18 -11.93 -9.98
CA LEU A 149 4.66 -12.95 -9.07
C LEU A 149 3.64 -12.33 -8.11
N ARG A 150 2.37 -12.63 -8.34
CA ARG A 150 1.25 -12.34 -7.43
C ARG A 150 1.22 -10.89 -6.92
N ALA A 151 0.92 -9.94 -7.79
CA ALA A 151 0.69 -8.55 -7.39
C ALA A 151 -0.41 -8.47 -6.32
N LEU A 152 -0.12 -7.83 -5.17
CA LEU A 152 -1.03 -7.73 -4.02
C LEU A 152 -1.29 -6.28 -3.59
N ASP A 153 -0.53 -5.34 -4.12
CA ASP A 153 -0.74 -3.91 -3.99
C ASP A 153 -0.08 -3.19 -5.16
N PHE A 154 -0.45 -1.94 -5.40
CA PHE A 154 0.10 -1.12 -6.46
C PHE A 154 -0.12 0.37 -6.18
N VAL A 155 0.69 1.21 -6.78
CA VAL A 155 0.42 2.64 -6.92
C VAL A 155 0.70 3.07 -8.35
N GLN A 156 0.01 4.08 -8.83
CA GLN A 156 0.35 4.74 -10.09
C GLN A 156 1.38 5.82 -9.80
N TYR A 157 2.59 5.70 -10.38
CA TYR A 157 3.68 6.64 -10.20
C TYR A 157 3.50 7.88 -11.07
N ASP A 158 3.19 7.65 -12.35
CA ASP A 158 2.87 8.68 -13.34
C ASP A 158 1.87 8.12 -14.37
N ASP A 159 1.56 8.87 -15.42
CA ASP A 159 0.60 8.45 -16.46
C ASP A 159 1.04 7.20 -17.23
N SER A 160 2.31 6.83 -17.16
CA SER A 160 2.93 5.74 -17.92
C SER A 160 3.38 4.54 -17.09
N THR A 161 3.44 4.67 -15.76
CA THR A 161 4.13 3.71 -14.89
C THR A 161 3.36 3.41 -13.61
N PHE A 162 3.32 2.12 -13.25
CA PHE A 162 2.91 1.64 -11.94
C PHE A 162 4.12 1.16 -11.14
N ILE A 163 4.03 1.24 -9.81
CA ILE A 163 4.95 0.61 -8.87
C ILE A 163 4.18 -0.51 -8.16
N ILE A 164 4.72 -1.72 -8.19
CA ILE A 164 4.15 -2.93 -7.59
C ILE A 164 5.21 -3.57 -6.70
N PRO A 165 4.92 -3.95 -5.44
CA PRO A 165 5.87 -4.69 -4.61
C PRO A 165 6.32 -6.00 -5.28
N ASP A 166 7.62 -6.31 -5.24
CA ASP A 166 8.17 -7.55 -5.77
C ASP A 166 8.16 -8.66 -4.72
N TYR A 167 7.40 -9.72 -4.97
CA TYR A 167 7.34 -10.89 -4.09
C TYR A 167 8.19 -12.06 -4.56
N SER A 168 9.01 -11.90 -5.61
CA SER A 168 10.02 -12.87 -5.99
C SER A 168 11.21 -12.92 -5.01
N GLY A 169 11.45 -11.79 -4.32
CA GLY A 169 12.59 -11.60 -3.44
C GLY A 169 13.85 -11.09 -4.13
N ASP A 170 13.80 -10.86 -5.44
CA ASP A 170 14.94 -10.33 -6.19
C ASP A 170 15.16 -8.84 -5.91
N SER A 171 14.08 -8.12 -5.71
CA SER A 171 14.06 -6.68 -5.46
C SER A 171 12.96 -6.28 -4.50
N ARG A 172 12.80 -4.98 -4.25
CA ARG A 172 11.72 -4.48 -3.39
C ARG A 172 10.46 -4.13 -4.19
N PHE A 173 10.65 -3.57 -5.39
CA PHE A 173 9.56 -3.14 -6.26
C PHE A 173 9.82 -3.49 -7.72
N CYS A 174 8.73 -3.66 -8.45
CA CYS A 174 8.66 -3.74 -9.90
C CYS A 174 8.13 -2.40 -10.44
N LEU A 175 8.82 -1.80 -11.42
CA LEU A 175 8.30 -0.73 -12.24
C LEU A 175 7.62 -1.36 -13.45
N VAL A 176 6.35 -1.04 -13.66
CA VAL A 176 5.50 -1.67 -14.65
C VAL A 176 4.91 -0.60 -15.56
N SER A 177 4.98 -0.80 -16.86
CA SER A 177 4.41 0.17 -17.81
C SER A 177 2.90 0.23 -17.70
N ARG A 178 2.31 1.30 -18.26
CA ARG A 178 0.86 1.47 -18.41
C ARG A 178 0.17 0.28 -19.11
N GLN A 179 0.91 -0.44 -19.95
CA GLN A 179 0.43 -1.63 -20.67
C GLN A 179 0.66 -2.93 -19.89
N GLY A 180 1.06 -2.86 -18.62
CA GLY A 180 1.26 -4.02 -17.76
C GLY A 180 2.62 -4.71 -17.89
N LYS A 181 3.54 -4.21 -18.73
CA LYS A 181 4.85 -4.84 -18.95
C LYS A 181 5.84 -4.46 -17.86
N LEU A 182 6.57 -5.46 -17.34
CA LEU A 182 7.69 -5.24 -16.43
C LEU A 182 8.79 -4.44 -17.14
N LEU A 183 9.11 -3.26 -16.63
CA LEU A 183 10.17 -2.40 -17.14
C LEU A 183 11.51 -2.70 -16.45
N ARG A 184 11.50 -2.80 -15.14
CA ARG A 184 12.65 -3.13 -14.31
C ARG A 184 12.24 -3.41 -12.88
N LYS A 185 13.09 -4.14 -12.16
CA LYS A 185 13.01 -4.32 -10.71
C LYS A 185 13.99 -3.38 -10.00
N VAL A 186 13.59 -2.83 -8.85
CA VAL A 186 14.36 -1.81 -8.13
C VAL A 186 14.31 -2.01 -6.61
N GLY A 187 15.33 -1.50 -5.93
CA GLY A 187 15.45 -1.55 -4.48
C GLY A 187 15.78 -2.94 -3.93
N ASN A 188 16.06 -3.00 -2.64
CA ASN A 188 16.30 -4.25 -1.90
C ASN A 188 15.49 -4.22 -0.63
N ILE A 189 15.08 -5.37 -0.12
CA ILE A 189 14.47 -5.51 1.19
C ILE A 189 15.51 -5.07 2.25
N PRO A 190 15.20 -4.09 3.12
CA PRO A 190 16.19 -3.53 4.06
C PRO A 190 16.27 -4.37 5.34
N THR A 191 16.45 -5.68 5.21
CA THR A 191 16.55 -6.60 6.35
C THR A 191 17.99 -6.79 6.83
N THR A 192 18.11 -7.10 8.11
CA THR A 192 19.37 -7.59 8.73
C THR A 192 19.47 -9.11 8.73
N ASN A 193 18.46 -9.84 8.23
CA ASN A 193 18.45 -11.30 8.13
C ASN A 193 19.22 -11.75 6.88
N GLU A 194 20.56 -11.82 6.99
CA GLU A 194 21.45 -12.21 5.90
C GLU A 194 21.20 -13.64 5.41
N ASP A 195 20.91 -14.58 6.31
CA ASP A 195 20.62 -15.97 5.97
C ASP A 195 19.40 -16.08 5.03
N ALA A 196 18.35 -15.30 5.29
CA ALA A 196 17.16 -15.28 4.45
C ALA A 196 17.41 -14.58 3.10
N LEU A 197 18.27 -13.56 3.07
CA LEU A 197 18.72 -12.92 1.83
C LEU A 197 19.51 -13.87 0.92
N GLU A 198 20.32 -14.75 1.51
CA GLU A 198 21.16 -15.69 0.75
C GLU A 198 20.39 -16.92 0.27
N SER A 199 19.54 -17.51 1.14
CA SER A 199 19.00 -18.85 0.92
C SER A 199 17.47 -18.92 0.79
N ALA A 200 16.72 -17.86 1.12
CA ALA A 200 15.25 -17.92 1.23
C ALA A 200 14.54 -16.63 0.79
N ARG A 201 15.01 -15.99 -0.26
CA ARG A 201 14.49 -14.70 -0.77
C ARG A 201 12.96 -14.65 -0.97
N PRO A 202 12.29 -15.68 -1.55
CA PRO A 202 10.84 -15.64 -1.67
C PRO A 202 10.11 -15.67 -0.33
N ALA A 203 10.60 -16.42 0.67
CA ALA A 203 10.05 -16.45 2.02
C ALA A 203 10.26 -15.11 2.74
N LEU A 204 11.43 -14.49 2.55
CA LEU A 204 11.73 -13.15 3.03
C LEU A 204 10.79 -12.11 2.42
N ALA A 205 10.61 -12.10 1.09
CA ALA A 205 9.71 -11.17 0.41
C ALA A 205 8.26 -11.35 0.88
N GLN A 206 7.82 -12.57 1.12
CA GLN A 206 6.52 -12.87 1.69
C GLN A 206 6.36 -12.33 3.12
N ALA A 207 7.39 -12.48 3.96
CA ALA A 207 7.39 -11.91 5.31
C ALA A 207 7.40 -10.37 5.32
N TRP A 208 8.07 -9.77 4.33
CA TRP A 208 8.14 -8.31 4.12
C TRP A 208 6.99 -7.76 3.27
N ARG A 209 5.93 -8.53 3.06
CA ARG A 209 4.72 -8.03 2.41
C ARG A 209 4.27 -6.74 3.07
N SER A 210 3.98 -5.72 2.26
CA SER A 210 3.66 -4.39 2.73
C SER A 210 2.47 -3.82 2.00
N PHE A 211 1.73 -2.96 2.69
CA PHE A 211 0.84 -2.01 2.03
C PHE A 211 1.68 -0.82 1.58
N ILE A 212 1.39 -0.31 0.39
CA ILE A 212 2.11 0.84 -0.15
C ILE A 212 1.15 1.99 -0.44
N ASP A 213 1.65 3.22 -0.34
CA ASP A 213 0.94 4.40 -0.83
C ASP A 213 1.93 5.42 -1.38
N TYR A 214 1.50 6.22 -2.34
CA TYR A 214 2.32 7.20 -3.02
C TYR A 214 1.59 8.52 -3.19
N ASN A 215 2.23 9.59 -2.78
CA ASN A 215 1.72 10.95 -3.01
C ASN A 215 2.55 11.64 -4.11
N PRO A 216 1.96 11.91 -5.30
CA PRO A 216 2.67 12.55 -6.40
C PRO A 216 3.06 14.02 -6.12
N HIS A 217 2.36 14.72 -5.21
CA HIS A 217 2.67 16.11 -4.90
C HIS A 217 4.02 16.26 -4.20
N ASN A 218 4.31 15.40 -3.22
CA ASN A 218 5.60 15.43 -2.52
C ASN A 218 6.61 14.40 -3.04
N GLY A 219 6.16 13.38 -3.81
CA GLY A 219 7.02 12.33 -4.37
C GLY A 219 7.38 11.23 -3.38
N ILE A 220 6.66 11.13 -2.27
CA ILE A 220 6.91 10.14 -1.22
C ILE A 220 6.12 8.86 -1.51
N LEU A 221 6.84 7.75 -1.64
CA LEU A 221 6.32 6.39 -1.63
C LEU A 221 6.62 5.77 -0.25
N VAL A 222 5.62 5.17 0.35
CA VAL A 222 5.76 4.46 1.63
C VAL A 222 5.40 2.99 1.46
N ALA A 223 6.18 2.11 2.12
CA ALA A 223 5.81 0.72 2.30
C ALA A 223 5.74 0.39 3.80
N ALA A 224 4.56 0.03 4.28
CA ALA A 224 4.27 -0.34 5.66
C ALA A 224 4.14 -1.86 5.76
N THR A 225 5.03 -2.53 6.51
CA THR A 225 5.07 -3.99 6.58
C THR A 225 3.84 -4.55 7.31
N GLN A 226 3.27 -5.63 6.76
CA GLN A 226 2.13 -6.32 7.39
C GLN A 226 2.53 -7.15 8.61
N LEU A 227 3.82 -7.46 8.74
CA LEU A 227 4.43 -8.14 9.88
C LEU A 227 5.52 -7.24 10.47
N GLY A 228 5.77 -7.36 11.79
CA GLY A 228 6.73 -6.51 12.48
C GLY A 228 6.31 -5.05 12.53
N GLU A 229 7.26 -4.15 12.66
CA GLU A 229 6.99 -2.71 12.79
C GLU A 229 8.03 -1.90 11.99
N VAL A 230 7.96 -2.02 10.65
CA VAL A 230 8.86 -1.32 9.72
C VAL A 230 8.06 -0.47 8.75
N LEU A 231 8.48 0.78 8.63
CA LEU A 231 7.98 1.73 7.66
C LEU A 231 9.14 2.17 6.75
N GLU A 232 9.06 1.84 5.47
CA GLU A 232 10.03 2.27 4.48
C GLU A 232 9.50 3.51 3.76
N ILE A 233 10.28 4.58 3.74
CA ILE A 233 9.93 5.85 3.14
C ILE A 233 10.93 6.16 2.02
N TYR A 234 10.44 6.27 0.80
CA TYR A 234 11.22 6.57 -0.39
C TYR A 234 10.82 7.95 -0.91
N ASN A 235 11.75 8.88 -0.96
CA ASN A 235 11.55 10.10 -1.71
C ASN A 235 12.04 9.88 -3.15
N LEU A 236 11.11 9.76 -4.07
CA LEU A 236 11.40 9.45 -5.47
C LEU A 236 11.94 10.66 -6.26
N LYS A 237 11.87 11.87 -5.67
CA LYS A 237 12.41 13.10 -6.29
C LYS A 237 13.92 13.26 -6.08
N ASP A 238 14.41 12.85 -4.89
CA ASP A 238 15.83 12.99 -4.52
C ASP A 238 16.55 11.64 -4.37
N SER A 239 15.83 10.53 -4.59
CA SER A 239 16.37 9.16 -4.49
C SER A 239 16.88 8.80 -3.08
N THR A 240 16.24 9.32 -2.04
CA THR A 240 16.53 8.93 -0.65
C THR A 240 15.60 7.82 -0.17
N HIS A 241 16.11 6.98 0.75
CA HIS A 241 15.35 5.90 1.37
C HIS A 241 15.63 5.85 2.87
N ILE A 242 14.58 5.85 3.67
CA ILE A 242 14.62 5.70 5.12
C ILE A 242 13.86 4.45 5.50
N ALA A 243 14.51 3.51 6.20
CA ALA A 243 13.83 2.41 6.89
C ALA A 243 13.65 2.80 8.37
N CYS A 244 12.39 3.05 8.76
CA CYS A 244 12.02 3.43 10.13
C CYS A 244 11.54 2.19 10.87
N ILE A 245 12.29 1.78 11.90
CA ILE A 245 12.06 0.54 12.66
C ILE A 245 11.51 0.89 14.04
N GLY A 246 10.35 0.35 14.36
CA GLY A 246 9.71 0.50 15.65
C GLY A 246 10.18 -0.51 16.70
N PRO A 247 9.63 -0.45 17.94
CA PRO A 247 10.02 -1.31 19.06
C PRO A 247 9.88 -2.81 18.80
N ASN A 248 8.98 -3.22 17.90
CA ASN A 248 8.73 -4.63 17.58
C ASN A 248 9.63 -5.16 16.45
N GLY A 249 10.51 -4.32 15.90
CA GLY A 249 11.53 -4.75 14.95
C GLY A 249 11.02 -5.17 13.56
N GLU A 250 11.90 -5.87 12.85
CA GLU A 250 11.63 -6.43 11.53
C GLU A 250 10.62 -7.58 11.59
N PRO A 251 10.00 -7.96 10.42
CA PRO A 251 9.17 -9.15 10.31
C PRO A 251 9.87 -10.41 10.81
N GLU A 252 9.32 -11.06 11.86
CA GLU A 252 9.80 -12.35 12.35
C GLU A 252 9.05 -13.49 11.68
N PHE A 253 9.77 -14.48 11.15
CA PHE A 253 9.20 -15.64 10.48
C PHE A 253 10.10 -16.87 10.57
N GLN A 254 9.51 -18.03 10.35
CA GLN A 254 10.22 -19.30 10.17
C GLN A 254 10.02 -19.80 8.74
N ILE A 255 11.03 -20.40 8.17
CA ILE A 255 10.94 -20.98 6.83
C ILE A 255 10.39 -22.40 6.93
N SER A 256 9.28 -22.66 6.25
CA SER A 256 8.68 -23.99 6.16
C SER A 256 8.23 -24.25 4.72
N GLN A 257 8.76 -25.27 4.10
CA GLN A 257 8.46 -25.66 2.71
C GLN A 257 8.59 -24.50 1.70
N GLY A 258 9.57 -23.60 1.90
CA GLY A 258 9.80 -22.43 1.05
C GLY A 258 8.92 -21.21 1.37
N TYR A 259 8.02 -21.30 2.36
CA TYR A 259 7.16 -20.20 2.80
C TYR A 259 7.67 -19.56 4.08
N GLY A 260 7.49 -18.26 4.21
CA GLY A 260 7.75 -17.50 5.42
C GLY A 260 6.55 -17.55 6.38
N ILE A 261 6.58 -18.44 7.38
CA ILE A 261 5.50 -18.56 8.37
C ILE A 261 5.72 -17.53 9.47
N PRO A 262 4.77 -16.57 9.68
CA PRO A 262 4.94 -15.49 10.65
C PRO A 262 4.98 -16.02 12.09
N THR A 263 5.92 -15.49 12.90
CA THR A 263 6.08 -15.85 14.32
C THR A 263 6.03 -14.66 15.28
N GLY A 264 6.29 -13.45 14.79
CA GLY A 264 6.30 -12.20 15.55
C GLY A 264 4.92 -11.60 15.77
N ILE A 265 4.72 -10.38 15.27
CA ILE A 265 3.47 -9.62 15.40
C ILE A 265 2.83 -9.31 14.05
N MET A 266 1.53 -9.08 14.05
CA MET A 266 0.84 -8.37 13.00
C MET A 266 1.26 -6.90 13.05
N GLY A 267 1.73 -6.38 11.93
CA GLY A 267 2.21 -5.01 11.80
C GLY A 267 1.13 -4.03 11.38
N PHE A 268 1.31 -3.42 10.21
CA PHE A 268 0.39 -2.42 9.69
C PHE A 268 -0.72 -3.05 8.81
N SER A 269 -1.90 -2.45 8.82
CA SER A 269 -3.03 -2.88 7.99
C SER A 269 -3.41 -1.87 6.91
N ASP A 270 -2.94 -0.64 7.01
CA ASP A 270 -3.10 0.39 5.99
C ASP A 270 -2.07 1.50 6.11
N VAL A 271 -1.86 2.23 5.02
CA VAL A 271 -1.01 3.42 4.95
C VAL A 271 -1.61 4.46 4.03
N GLN A 272 -1.53 5.72 4.42
CA GLN A 272 -1.82 6.87 3.56
C GLN A 272 -0.76 7.94 3.71
N VAL A 273 -0.25 8.43 2.57
CA VAL A 273 0.70 9.54 2.48
C VAL A 273 -0.05 10.80 2.09
N THR A 274 -0.15 11.76 3.01
CA THR A 274 -0.72 13.08 2.74
C THR A 274 0.37 14.06 2.26
N ASP A 275 0.01 15.30 2.03
CA ASP A 275 1.00 16.32 1.63
C ASP A 275 1.98 16.65 2.76
N THR A 276 1.61 16.40 4.03
CA THR A 276 2.39 16.84 5.19
C THR A 276 2.86 15.70 6.11
N ALA A 277 2.21 14.52 6.06
CA ALA A 277 2.49 13.43 6.99
C ALA A 277 2.16 12.05 6.39
N ILE A 278 2.56 11.01 7.11
CA ILE A 278 2.29 9.61 6.83
C ILE A 278 1.43 9.07 7.95
N TYR A 279 0.28 8.50 7.62
CA TYR A 279 -0.64 7.86 8.55
C TYR A 279 -0.65 6.35 8.30
N VAL A 280 -0.47 5.55 9.34
CA VAL A 280 -0.48 4.08 9.25
C VAL A 280 -1.33 3.47 10.35
N VAL A 281 -2.14 2.48 10.01
CA VAL A 281 -2.91 1.72 10.99
C VAL A 281 -2.05 0.60 11.54
N PHE A 282 -1.81 0.57 12.85
CA PHE A 282 -0.98 -0.41 13.52
C PHE A 282 -1.80 -1.39 14.37
N GLN A 283 -1.56 -2.69 14.19
CA GLN A 283 -2.23 -3.77 14.92
C GLN A 283 -1.48 -4.18 16.18
N GLY A 284 -0.19 -4.51 16.07
CA GLY A 284 0.71 -4.82 17.19
C GLY A 284 0.40 -6.13 17.96
N ARG A 285 -0.43 -7.03 17.41
CA ARG A 285 -0.84 -8.27 18.08
C ARG A 285 0.11 -9.42 17.74
N ALA A 286 0.61 -10.11 18.77
CA ALA A 286 1.46 -11.26 18.57
C ALA A 286 0.69 -12.48 18.04
N PHE A 287 1.25 -13.18 17.05
CA PHE A 287 0.63 -14.40 16.51
C PHE A 287 0.41 -15.48 17.57
N LYS A 288 1.33 -15.61 18.54
CA LYS A 288 1.18 -16.53 19.69
C LYS A 288 -0.08 -16.24 20.52
N ASP A 289 -0.40 -14.94 20.72
CA ASP A 289 -1.56 -14.54 21.54
C ASP A 289 -2.86 -14.77 20.74
N ILE A 290 -2.85 -14.49 19.44
CA ILE A 290 -3.98 -14.80 18.54
C ILE A 290 -4.26 -16.31 18.56
N ALA A 291 -3.21 -17.14 18.39
CA ALA A 291 -3.36 -18.60 18.40
C ALA A 291 -3.82 -19.13 19.76
N GLN A 292 -3.35 -18.56 20.87
CA GLN A 292 -3.80 -18.93 22.22
C GLN A 292 -5.27 -18.60 22.43
N LYS A 293 -5.72 -17.42 22.05
CA LYS A 293 -7.14 -17.02 22.14
C LYS A 293 -8.03 -17.86 21.26
N ALA A 294 -7.63 -18.14 20.02
CA ALA A 294 -8.37 -19.01 19.12
C ALA A 294 -8.57 -20.43 19.70
N ARG A 295 -7.54 -21.01 20.37
CA ARG A 295 -7.67 -22.31 21.07
C ARG A 295 -8.65 -22.26 22.24
N GLN A 296 -8.89 -21.10 22.82
CA GLN A 296 -9.89 -20.85 23.87
C GLN A 296 -11.29 -20.56 23.29
N GLY A 297 -11.47 -20.58 21.97
CA GLY A 297 -12.71 -20.23 21.29
C GLY A 297 -12.99 -18.72 21.28
N ILE A 298 -11.98 -17.88 21.54
CA ILE A 298 -12.11 -16.41 21.55
C ILE A 298 -11.59 -15.86 20.24
N ASN A 299 -12.47 -15.29 19.43
CA ASN A 299 -12.10 -14.54 18.24
C ASN A 299 -11.74 -13.12 18.64
N LEU A 300 -10.50 -12.71 18.34
CA LEU A 300 -10.08 -11.31 18.50
C LEU A 300 -10.64 -10.48 17.36
N PRO A 301 -11.04 -9.22 17.61
CA PRO A 301 -11.44 -8.32 16.54
C PRO A 301 -10.30 -8.15 15.53
N ASP A 302 -10.61 -8.06 14.24
CA ASP A 302 -9.65 -7.78 13.20
C ASP A 302 -9.40 -6.28 13.05
N GLY A 303 -8.18 -5.89 12.55
CA GLY A 303 -7.78 -4.50 12.42
C GLY A 303 -6.90 -3.97 13.56
N GLY A 304 -6.49 -2.71 13.47
CA GLY A 304 -5.63 -2.01 14.42
C GLY A 304 -6.41 -1.06 15.34
N LYS A 305 -5.88 -0.84 16.53
CA LYS A 305 -6.39 0.16 17.49
C LYS A 305 -5.59 1.46 17.50
N TYR A 306 -4.56 1.53 16.69
CA TYR A 306 -3.66 2.68 16.67
C TYR A 306 -3.52 3.22 15.27
N ILE A 307 -3.52 4.55 15.15
CA ILE A 307 -3.00 5.22 13.96
C ILE A 307 -1.73 5.95 14.38
N TYR A 308 -0.63 5.57 13.78
CA TYR A 308 0.66 6.21 13.95
C TYR A 308 0.84 7.29 12.88
N VAL A 309 1.34 8.44 13.28
CA VAL A 309 1.58 9.57 12.38
C VAL A 309 3.05 9.93 12.41
N PHE A 310 3.67 9.91 11.24
CA PHE A 310 5.08 10.28 11.04
C PHE A 310 5.19 11.49 10.12
N SER A 311 6.28 12.25 10.26
CA SER A 311 6.66 13.20 9.21
C SER A 311 7.13 12.47 7.96
N LEU A 312 7.26 13.20 6.85
CA LEU A 312 7.79 12.66 5.60
C LEU A 312 9.26 12.21 5.69
N GLU A 313 9.98 12.61 6.77
CA GLU A 313 11.35 12.23 7.11
C GLU A 313 11.42 11.17 8.25
N ALA A 314 10.37 10.37 8.42
CA ALA A 314 10.30 9.28 9.40
C ALA A 314 10.32 9.69 10.88
N LYS A 315 10.07 10.96 11.24
CA LYS A 315 9.99 11.37 12.65
C LYS A 315 8.61 11.01 13.21
N PRO A 316 8.50 10.29 14.35
CA PRO A 316 7.22 10.06 15.00
C PRO A 316 6.63 11.40 15.49
N LEU A 317 5.39 11.68 15.12
CA LEU A 317 4.70 12.93 15.47
C LEU A 317 3.64 12.72 16.55
N ARG A 318 2.77 11.73 16.36
CA ARG A 318 1.69 11.42 17.29
C ARG A 318 1.15 10.01 17.08
N LYS A 319 0.54 9.46 18.12
CA LYS A 319 -0.19 8.21 18.13
C LYS A 319 -1.65 8.49 18.49
N TYR A 320 -2.57 8.11 17.63
CA TYR A 320 -3.99 8.07 17.96
C TYR A 320 -4.35 6.69 18.51
N VAL A 321 -5.09 6.67 19.61
CA VAL A 321 -5.70 5.48 20.21
C VAL A 321 -7.17 5.51 19.89
N LEU A 322 -7.66 4.51 19.18
CA LEU A 322 -9.03 4.45 18.68
C LEU A 322 -9.92 3.65 19.64
N ASP A 323 -11.19 4.00 19.70
CA ASP A 323 -12.20 3.22 20.42
C ASP A 323 -12.68 1.98 19.62
N HIS A 324 -12.45 1.95 18.31
CA HIS A 324 -12.73 0.84 17.39
C HIS A 324 -11.45 0.15 16.89
N TYR A 325 -11.62 -1.07 16.34
CA TYR A 325 -10.57 -1.74 15.55
C TYR A 325 -10.79 -1.43 14.08
N VAL A 326 -9.86 -0.70 13.47
CA VAL A 326 -10.01 -0.25 12.07
C VAL A 326 -9.04 -0.97 11.15
N HIS A 327 -9.45 -1.14 9.90
CA HIS A 327 -8.63 -1.80 8.88
C HIS A 327 -8.10 -0.81 7.85
N GLY A 328 -9.00 -0.10 7.17
CA GLY A 328 -8.67 0.92 6.17
C GLY A 328 -8.94 2.33 6.69
N ILE A 329 -8.17 3.30 6.20
CA ILE A 329 -8.33 4.72 6.52
C ILE A 329 -8.31 5.59 5.26
N SER A 330 -8.99 6.74 5.33
CA SER A 330 -8.86 7.85 4.41
C SER A 330 -8.77 9.16 5.20
N VAL A 331 -7.65 9.86 5.05
CA VAL A 331 -7.32 11.07 5.82
C VAL A 331 -7.57 12.31 4.99
N ASP A 332 -8.34 13.25 5.51
CA ASP A 332 -8.51 14.60 5.00
C ASP A 332 -7.93 15.60 6.02
N GLU A 333 -6.67 16.00 5.81
CA GLU A 333 -6.00 16.94 6.71
C GLU A 333 -6.63 18.34 6.69
N GLN A 334 -7.21 18.75 5.56
CA GLN A 334 -7.84 20.07 5.44
C GLN A 334 -9.11 20.17 6.27
N LYS A 335 -9.88 19.09 6.33
CA LYS A 335 -11.06 18.98 7.18
C LYS A 335 -10.75 18.49 8.58
N SER A 336 -9.51 18.03 8.82
CA SER A 336 -9.06 17.41 10.06
C SER A 336 -9.91 16.21 10.46
N ILE A 337 -10.17 15.31 9.52
CA ILE A 337 -10.93 14.08 9.75
C ILE A 337 -10.22 12.86 9.17
N ILE A 338 -10.52 11.70 9.76
CA ILE A 338 -10.19 10.38 9.24
C ILE A 338 -11.48 9.60 9.07
N ILE A 339 -11.75 9.14 7.86
CA ILE A 339 -12.77 8.12 7.60
C ILE A 339 -12.10 6.77 7.73
N ALA A 340 -12.72 5.83 8.45
CA ALA A 340 -12.15 4.51 8.68
C ALA A 340 -13.20 3.40 8.54
N THR A 341 -12.74 2.16 8.38
CA THR A 341 -13.60 0.98 8.33
C THR A 341 -13.31 0.02 9.49
N ASP A 342 -14.37 -0.43 10.18
CA ASP A 342 -14.34 -1.47 11.21
C ASP A 342 -15.03 -2.73 10.68
N VAL A 343 -14.25 -3.73 10.25
CA VAL A 343 -14.76 -4.98 9.67
C VAL A 343 -15.53 -5.87 10.67
N ASN A 344 -15.53 -5.51 11.95
CA ASN A 344 -16.16 -6.28 13.03
C ASN A 344 -17.58 -5.80 13.36
N LYS A 345 -18.08 -4.75 12.68
CA LYS A 345 -19.34 -4.09 12.98
C LYS A 345 -20.29 -4.10 11.80
N ASP A 346 -21.59 -4.15 12.10
CA ASP A 346 -22.65 -4.06 11.10
C ASP A 346 -22.71 -2.63 10.48
N GLU A 347 -22.41 -1.60 11.29
CA GLU A 347 -22.21 -0.21 10.86
C GLU A 347 -20.70 0.08 10.82
N PRO A 348 -20.03 -0.21 9.70
CA PRO A 348 -18.59 -0.28 9.67
C PRO A 348 -17.90 1.05 9.35
N ILE A 349 -18.61 2.06 8.86
CA ILE A 349 -18.00 3.34 8.44
C ILE A 349 -17.95 4.29 9.63
N LEU A 350 -16.76 4.77 9.91
CA LEU A 350 -16.43 5.60 11.07
C LEU A 350 -15.79 6.91 10.63
N GLU A 351 -16.13 7.98 11.32
CA GLU A 351 -15.45 9.27 11.20
C GLU A 351 -14.78 9.64 12.53
N TYR A 352 -13.51 10.00 12.47
CA TYR A 352 -12.75 10.54 13.59
C TYR A 352 -12.36 12.00 13.33
N SER A 353 -12.64 12.90 14.26
CA SER A 353 -12.11 14.25 14.23
C SER A 353 -10.69 14.28 14.81
N ILE A 354 -9.72 14.80 14.05
CA ILE A 354 -8.31 14.92 14.42
C ILE A 354 -7.91 16.38 14.67
N ASN A 355 -8.89 17.24 14.96
CA ASN A 355 -8.62 18.63 15.33
C ASN A 355 -7.61 18.65 16.48
N CYS A 356 -6.41 19.17 16.21
CA CYS A 356 -5.40 19.41 17.24
C CYS A 356 -5.96 20.48 18.21
N MET A 357 -6.30 20.08 19.43
CA MET A 357 -6.32 21.02 20.55
C MET A 357 -4.88 21.28 21.01
#